data_3b095e72322514c0357b81842223ba16
#
_entry.id   3b095e72322514c0357b81842223ba16
#
_cell.length_a   1.000
_cell.length_b   1.000
_cell.length_c   1.000
_cell.angle_alpha   90.00
_cell.angle_beta   90.00
_cell.angle_gamma   90.00
#
_symmetry.space_group_name_H-M   'P 1'
#
loop_
_entity.id
_entity.type
_entity.pdbx_description
1 polymer ?
#
loop_
_entity_poly.entity_id
_entity_poly.type
_entity_poly.pdbx_seq_one_letter_code
_entity_poly.pdbx_strand_id
1 'polypeptide(L)'
;PSTQLVDMYEFKDGRPFNWDEIFPGYNAMTPEQRKELLSVEMDGSGTIVGLREADTAKILSAYTCRDPRLMATVIVPYSHYMGNIGRTTNVDLIFALDHNLAGNANGGTIQNNAGWVSYLYRKFVTEGDQGGAISNRLHTPFAFPLIRFADVLLMLSEAYNEAGQLDKAVTEFNKVRARVGMPGLNSGPAWMVV
;
A
#
# COMPACT_ATOMS: atom_id res chain seq x y z
N PRO A 1 -0.13 -8.85 0.38
CA PRO A 1 0.97 -8.37 -0.49
C PRO A 1 2.32 -8.54 0.19
N SER A 2 3.36 -8.86 -0.57
CA SER A 2 4.72 -8.89 -0.03
C SER A 2 5.27 -7.48 0.18
N THR A 3 6.24 -7.34 1.07
CA THR A 3 7.00 -6.08 1.26
C THR A 3 7.63 -5.63 -0.05
N GLN A 4 8.20 -6.57 -0.80
CA GLN A 4 8.78 -6.29 -2.12
C GLN A 4 7.79 -5.64 -3.09
N LEU A 5 6.56 -6.15 -3.18
CA LEU A 5 5.53 -5.54 -4.03
C LEU A 5 5.21 -4.11 -3.59
N VAL A 6 5.12 -3.88 -2.29
CA VAL A 6 4.86 -2.54 -1.76
C VAL A 6 6.02 -1.60 -2.06
N ASP A 7 7.26 -2.06 -1.94
CA ASP A 7 8.45 -1.25 -2.18
C ASP A 7 8.72 -0.96 -3.67
N MET A 8 8.04 -1.66 -4.59
CA MET A 8 8.07 -1.33 -6.02
C MET A 8 7.27 -0.08 -6.41
N TYR A 9 6.38 0.42 -5.53
CA TYR A 9 5.66 1.65 -5.80
C TYR A 9 6.59 2.85 -5.63
N GLU A 10 6.79 3.60 -6.72
CA GLU A 10 7.65 4.78 -6.81
C GLU A 10 7.16 5.93 -5.91
N PHE A 11 8.02 6.92 -5.66
CA PHE A 11 7.58 8.23 -5.19
C PHE A 11 6.65 8.89 -6.24
N LYS A 12 5.84 9.86 -5.80
CA LYS A 12 4.93 10.61 -6.70
C LYS A 12 5.66 11.35 -7.82
N ASP A 13 6.94 11.67 -7.63
CA ASP A 13 7.79 12.27 -8.64
C ASP A 13 8.38 11.25 -9.63
N GLY A 14 8.08 9.94 -9.44
CA GLY A 14 8.50 8.84 -10.29
C GLY A 14 9.85 8.22 -9.93
N ARG A 15 10.55 8.70 -8.92
CA ARG A 15 11.79 8.09 -8.44
C ARG A 15 11.52 6.75 -7.75
N PRO A 16 12.43 5.79 -7.84
CA PRO A 16 12.36 4.57 -7.03
C PRO A 16 12.25 4.92 -5.54
N PHE A 17 11.37 4.21 -4.85
CA PHE A 17 11.18 4.43 -3.41
C PHE A 17 12.38 3.96 -2.61
N ASN A 18 12.75 4.76 -1.60
CA ASN A 18 13.83 4.44 -0.67
C ASN A 18 13.41 4.80 0.76
N TRP A 19 13.38 3.81 1.63
CA TRP A 19 13.05 3.99 3.04
C TRP A 19 13.97 4.95 3.78
N ASP A 20 15.26 5.02 3.40
CA ASP A 20 16.22 5.92 4.04
C ASP A 20 15.90 7.42 3.86
N GLU A 21 15.11 7.76 2.82
CA GLU A 21 14.64 9.14 2.63
C GLU A 21 13.58 9.56 3.65
N ILE A 22 12.86 8.58 4.21
CA ILE A 22 11.83 8.81 5.24
C ILE A 22 12.42 8.59 6.63
N PHE A 23 13.15 7.50 6.82
CA PHE A 23 13.78 7.09 8.07
C PHE A 23 15.28 6.87 7.82
N PRO A 24 16.12 7.87 8.06
CA PRO A 24 17.57 7.74 7.83
C PRO A 24 18.16 6.53 8.55
N GLY A 25 18.89 5.69 7.82
CA GLY A 25 19.50 4.46 8.33
C GLY A 25 18.59 3.22 8.29
N TYR A 26 17.34 3.32 7.82
CA TYR A 26 16.39 2.20 7.77
C TYR A 26 16.93 0.98 7.02
N ASN A 27 17.61 1.21 5.89
CA ASN A 27 18.13 0.10 5.07
C ASN A 27 19.23 -0.71 5.77
N ALA A 28 19.95 -0.10 6.71
CA ALA A 28 20.96 -0.76 7.53
C ALA A 28 20.39 -1.47 8.76
N MET A 29 19.11 -1.23 9.12
CA MET A 29 18.46 -1.85 10.27
C MET A 29 18.20 -3.34 10.05
N THR A 30 18.24 -4.11 11.14
CA THR A 30 17.78 -5.50 11.13
C THR A 30 16.25 -5.55 10.95
N PRO A 31 15.68 -6.70 10.54
CA PRO A 31 14.23 -6.86 10.46
C PRO A 31 13.52 -6.54 11.79
N GLU A 32 14.11 -6.90 12.91
CA GLU A 32 13.58 -6.64 14.25
C GLU A 32 13.54 -5.13 14.56
N GLN A 33 14.64 -4.42 14.26
CA GLN A 33 14.71 -2.96 14.42
C GLN A 33 13.68 -2.23 13.54
N ARG A 34 13.50 -2.69 12.29
CA ARG A 34 12.45 -2.14 11.39
C ARG A 34 11.04 -2.35 11.93
N LYS A 35 10.78 -3.53 12.48
CA LYS A 35 9.49 -3.83 13.13
C LYS A 35 9.26 -2.92 14.34
N GLU A 36 10.26 -2.75 15.16
CA GLU A 36 10.19 -1.91 16.36
C GLU A 36 9.93 -0.45 15.98
N LEU A 37 10.65 0.08 15.00
CA LEU A 37 10.47 1.45 14.49
C LEU A 37 9.03 1.73 14.03
N LEU A 38 8.41 0.76 13.37
CA LEU A 38 7.08 0.90 12.78
C LEU A 38 5.93 0.48 13.71
N SER A 39 6.21 0.04 14.94
CA SER A 39 5.22 -0.51 15.86
C SER A 39 4.81 0.48 16.93
N VAL A 40 3.56 0.35 17.38
CA VAL A 40 3.09 0.99 18.61
C VAL A 40 3.50 0.17 19.83
N GLU A 41 3.62 0.82 20.96
CA GLU A 41 3.79 0.21 22.26
C GLU A 41 2.42 -0.01 22.91
N MET A 42 2.23 -1.20 23.47
CA MET A 42 0.99 -1.59 24.14
C MET A 42 1.28 -2.05 25.56
N ASP A 43 0.36 -1.77 26.47
CA ASP A 43 0.37 -2.32 27.82
C ASP A 43 -0.21 -3.75 27.87
N GLY A 44 -0.19 -4.36 29.06
CA GLY A 44 -0.70 -5.72 29.26
C GLY A 44 -2.21 -5.88 29.05
N SER A 45 -2.96 -4.79 28.92
CA SER A 45 -4.41 -4.80 28.59
C SER A 45 -4.69 -4.67 27.10
N GLY A 46 -3.66 -4.44 26.27
CA GLY A 46 -3.79 -4.16 24.86
C GLY A 46 -4.12 -2.69 24.54
N THR A 47 -3.92 -1.78 25.51
CA THR A 47 -4.07 -0.35 25.28
C THR A 47 -2.76 0.23 24.72
N ILE A 48 -2.88 1.07 23.68
CA ILE A 48 -1.74 1.78 23.12
C ILE A 48 -1.24 2.80 24.15
N VAL A 49 0.02 2.67 24.56
CA VAL A 49 0.67 3.58 25.52
C VAL A 49 1.69 4.50 24.86
N GLY A 50 2.10 4.22 23.64
CA GLY A 50 3.03 5.09 22.92
C GLY A 50 3.39 4.60 21.52
N LEU A 51 4.18 5.40 20.85
CA LEU A 51 4.92 5.03 19.66
C LEU A 51 6.38 4.84 20.05
N ARG A 52 7.05 3.88 19.41
CA ARG A 52 8.45 3.63 19.77
C ARG A 52 9.34 4.76 19.27
N GLU A 53 9.70 4.81 18.02
CA GLU A 53 10.64 5.82 17.51
C GLU A 53 10.08 6.71 16.39
N ALA A 54 8.87 6.46 15.95
CA ALA A 54 8.24 7.24 14.90
C ALA A 54 6.77 7.51 15.23
N ASP A 55 6.28 8.67 14.84
CA ASP A 55 4.85 8.97 14.93
C ASP A 55 4.08 8.34 13.75
N THR A 56 2.78 8.12 13.97
CA THR A 56 1.92 7.48 12.97
C THR A 56 1.82 8.29 11.68
N ALA A 57 1.86 9.62 11.76
CA ALA A 57 1.78 10.49 10.59
C ALA A 57 3.03 10.35 9.71
N LYS A 58 4.21 10.25 10.31
CA LYS A 58 5.47 10.05 9.59
C LYS A 58 5.50 8.66 8.93
N ILE A 59 5.06 7.62 9.64
CA ILE A 59 4.95 6.27 9.08
C ILE A 59 3.97 6.26 7.90
N LEU A 60 2.80 6.86 8.07
CA LEU A 60 1.81 6.95 7.00
C LEU A 60 2.33 7.78 5.80
N SER A 61 3.13 8.80 6.05
CA SER A 61 3.74 9.61 4.98
C SER A 61 4.62 8.78 4.05
N ALA A 62 5.31 7.76 4.57
CA ALA A 62 6.12 6.84 3.77
C ALA A 62 5.31 6.05 2.72
N TYR A 63 3.99 6.02 2.86
CA TYR A 63 3.09 5.38 1.89
C TYR A 63 2.35 6.41 1.04
N THR A 64 1.92 7.51 1.64
CA THR A 64 1.14 8.53 0.93
C THR A 64 1.97 9.41 -0.01
N CYS A 65 3.30 9.44 0.15
CA CYS A 65 4.22 10.11 -0.78
C CYS A 65 4.49 9.33 -2.07
N ARG A 66 3.96 8.10 -2.17
CA ARG A 66 4.18 7.20 -3.31
C ARG A 66 3.06 7.30 -4.35
N ASP A 67 3.23 6.53 -5.40
CA ASP A 67 2.22 6.30 -6.44
C ASP A 67 0.83 6.08 -5.82
N PRO A 68 -0.18 6.84 -6.21
CA PRO A 68 -1.53 6.75 -5.65
C PRO A 68 -2.17 5.35 -5.74
N ARG A 69 -1.70 4.52 -6.67
CA ARG A 69 -2.17 3.12 -6.80
C ARG A 69 -1.83 2.27 -5.59
N LEU A 70 -0.79 2.62 -4.82
CA LEU A 70 -0.45 1.92 -3.60
C LEU A 70 -1.63 1.92 -2.62
N MET A 71 -2.11 3.11 -2.27
CA MET A 71 -3.21 3.28 -1.30
C MET A 71 -4.55 2.69 -1.80
N ALA A 72 -4.73 2.62 -3.11
CA ALA A 72 -5.91 2.00 -3.72
C ALA A 72 -5.83 0.46 -3.77
N THR A 73 -4.63 -0.11 -3.67
CA THR A 73 -4.39 -1.55 -3.81
C THR A 73 -4.14 -2.24 -2.49
N VAL A 74 -3.49 -1.53 -1.56
CA VAL A 74 -2.97 -2.07 -0.30
C VAL A 74 -3.51 -1.27 0.88
N ILE A 75 -3.91 -1.96 1.92
CA ILE A 75 -4.18 -1.36 3.22
C ILE A 75 -2.84 -1.32 3.94
N VAL A 76 -2.34 -0.10 4.11
CA VAL A 76 -1.03 0.14 4.74
C VAL A 76 -1.19 0.49 6.21
N PRO A 77 -0.13 0.35 7.01
CA PRO A 77 -0.15 0.71 8.42
C PRO A 77 -0.62 2.14 8.65
N TYR A 78 -1.40 2.31 9.70
CA TYR A 78 -1.97 3.59 10.14
C TYR A 78 -2.90 4.28 9.15
N SER A 79 -3.29 3.58 8.06
CA SER A 79 -4.33 4.06 7.17
C SER A 79 -5.73 3.71 7.69
N HIS A 80 -6.70 4.55 7.32
CA HIS A 80 -8.10 4.25 7.59
C HIS A 80 -8.61 3.13 6.68
N TYR A 81 -9.36 2.23 7.28
CA TYR A 81 -10.04 1.16 6.58
C TYR A 81 -11.42 0.92 7.21
N MET A 82 -12.45 0.96 6.40
CA MET A 82 -13.79 0.61 6.85
C MET A 82 -14.01 -0.88 6.60
N GLY A 83 -14.02 -1.68 7.67
CA GLY A 83 -14.37 -3.09 7.59
C GLY A 83 -15.72 -3.29 6.91
N ASN A 84 -15.96 -4.47 6.36
CA ASN A 84 -17.16 -4.72 5.55
C ASN A 84 -18.36 -5.29 6.32
N ILE A 85 -18.16 -6.09 7.36
CA ILE A 85 -19.26 -6.79 8.03
C ILE A 85 -19.76 -5.99 9.23
N GLY A 86 -20.96 -5.43 9.11
CA GLY A 86 -21.61 -4.70 10.21
C GLY A 86 -20.86 -3.48 10.72
N ARG A 87 -19.86 -2.97 9.93
CA ARG A 87 -19.07 -1.80 10.31
C ARG A 87 -19.49 -0.60 9.49
N THR A 88 -19.80 0.47 10.21
CA THR A 88 -20.17 1.77 9.64
C THR A 88 -19.11 2.84 9.87
N THR A 89 -18.07 2.50 10.63
CA THR A 89 -16.98 3.41 11.00
C THR A 89 -15.62 2.88 10.51
N ASN A 90 -14.74 3.81 10.16
CA ASN A 90 -13.36 3.48 9.84
C ASN A 90 -12.63 2.92 11.05
N VAL A 91 -11.69 2.04 10.80
CA VAL A 91 -10.73 1.55 11.78
C VAL A 91 -9.32 1.87 11.30
N ASP A 92 -8.46 2.22 12.23
CA ASP A 92 -7.06 2.42 11.94
C ASP A 92 -6.32 1.08 12.01
N LEU A 93 -5.46 0.84 11.04
CA LEU A 93 -4.60 -0.31 11.07
C LEU A 93 -3.31 0.02 11.80
N ILE A 94 -3.05 -0.67 12.88
CA ILE A 94 -1.95 -0.40 13.80
C ILE A 94 -0.98 -1.57 13.77
N PHE A 95 0.31 -1.31 13.70
CA PHE A 95 1.33 -2.30 13.95
C PHE A 95 1.57 -2.44 15.46
N ALA A 96 1.62 -3.69 15.94
CA ALA A 96 2.03 -4.00 17.28
C ALA A 96 3.03 -5.18 17.28
N LEU A 97 4.01 -5.14 18.18
CA LEU A 97 4.98 -6.23 18.33
C LEU A 97 4.35 -7.47 18.98
N ASP A 98 3.48 -7.28 19.95
CA ASP A 98 2.77 -8.36 20.63
C ASP A 98 1.40 -8.56 19.99
N HIS A 99 1.27 -9.62 19.20
CA HIS A 99 0.04 -9.97 18.49
C HIS A 99 -1.09 -10.44 19.42
N ASN A 100 -0.79 -10.94 20.60
CA ASN A 100 -1.82 -11.39 21.53
C ASN A 100 -2.61 -10.21 22.10
N LEU A 101 -1.98 -9.07 22.21
CA LEU A 101 -2.59 -7.83 22.69
C LEU A 101 -3.23 -7.02 21.58
N ALA A 102 -2.65 -7.09 20.39
CA ALA A 102 -3.04 -6.28 19.24
C ALA A 102 -4.48 -6.49 18.76
N GLY A 103 -5.01 -7.69 18.87
CA GLY A 103 -6.37 -8.02 18.41
C GLY A 103 -7.50 -7.30 19.14
N ASN A 104 -7.24 -6.74 20.31
CA ASN A 104 -8.23 -6.09 21.16
C ASN A 104 -8.14 -4.55 21.15
N ALA A 105 -7.06 -4.00 20.59
CA ALA A 105 -6.86 -2.56 20.58
C ALA A 105 -7.60 -1.91 19.42
N ASN A 106 -8.53 -1.06 19.71
CA ASN A 106 -9.17 -0.11 18.78
C ASN A 106 -9.65 -0.63 17.42
N GLY A 107 -9.90 -1.93 17.31
CA GLY A 107 -10.69 -2.49 16.22
C GLY A 107 -9.99 -2.74 14.90
N GLY A 108 -8.69 -2.60 14.81
CA GLY A 108 -8.04 -2.88 13.52
C GLY A 108 -6.53 -2.92 13.61
N THR A 109 -5.99 -4.00 14.14
CA THR A 109 -4.54 -4.17 14.20
C THR A 109 -4.06 -5.10 13.09
N ILE A 110 -3.05 -4.67 12.36
CA ILE A 110 -2.24 -5.59 11.57
C ILE A 110 -1.31 -6.27 12.57
N GLN A 111 -1.67 -7.49 12.91
CA GLN A 111 -0.87 -8.28 13.81
C GLN A 111 0.39 -8.73 13.10
N ASN A 112 1.52 -8.44 13.70
CA ASN A 112 2.78 -8.99 13.28
C ASN A 112 3.00 -10.36 13.91
N ASN A 113 2.13 -11.30 13.61
CA ASN A 113 2.28 -12.67 14.04
C ASN A 113 3.23 -13.42 13.11
N ALA A 114 3.96 -14.39 13.65
CA ALA A 114 4.75 -15.32 12.86
C ALA A 114 3.85 -15.97 11.78
N GLY A 115 4.03 -15.60 10.53
CA GLY A 115 3.26 -16.12 9.40
C GLY A 115 2.18 -15.21 8.85
N TRP A 116 1.89 -14.05 9.44
CA TRP A 116 0.96 -13.08 8.86
C TRP A 116 1.71 -11.94 8.18
N VAL A 117 1.18 -11.52 7.02
CA VAL A 117 1.77 -10.44 6.22
C VAL A 117 1.50 -9.07 6.83
N SER A 118 2.47 -8.19 6.69
CA SER A 118 2.40 -6.81 7.20
C SER A 118 1.39 -5.93 6.44
N TYR A 119 0.89 -6.37 5.29
CA TYR A 119 -0.01 -5.62 4.44
C TYR A 119 -1.23 -6.45 4.06
N LEU A 120 -2.38 -5.78 3.92
CA LEU A 120 -3.62 -6.39 3.46
C LEU A 120 -3.99 -5.85 2.09
N TYR A 121 -4.72 -6.63 1.29
CA TYR A 121 -5.27 -6.16 0.02
C TYR A 121 -6.49 -5.27 0.27
N ARG A 122 -6.48 -4.08 -0.32
CA ARG A 122 -7.65 -3.20 -0.42
C ARG A 122 -8.42 -3.47 -1.72
N LYS A 123 -7.68 -3.77 -2.79
CA LYS A 123 -8.26 -4.03 -4.10
C LYS A 123 -9.16 -5.26 -4.06
N PHE A 124 -10.36 -5.14 -4.63
CA PHE A 124 -11.42 -6.16 -4.63
C PHE A 124 -12.03 -6.47 -3.26
N VAL A 125 -11.81 -5.63 -2.27
CA VAL A 125 -12.47 -5.70 -0.98
C VAL A 125 -13.51 -4.58 -0.90
N THR A 126 -14.74 -4.92 -0.51
CA THR A 126 -15.79 -3.93 -0.25
C THR A 126 -15.51 -3.28 1.10
N GLU A 127 -15.45 -1.97 1.14
CA GLU A 127 -15.37 -1.20 2.38
C GLU A 127 -16.78 -0.72 2.78
N GLY A 128 -17.10 -0.90 4.06
CA GLY A 128 -18.40 -0.58 4.63
C GLY A 128 -19.47 -1.64 4.34
N ASP A 129 -20.60 -1.50 4.99
CA ASP A 129 -21.73 -2.44 4.89
C ASP A 129 -22.67 -2.16 3.72
N GLN A 130 -22.40 -1.10 2.96
CA GLN A 130 -23.21 -0.66 1.81
C GLN A 130 -24.69 -0.50 2.16
N GLY A 131 -24.97 0.12 3.33
CA GLY A 131 -26.34 0.30 3.80
C GLY A 131 -27.01 -0.99 4.28
N GLY A 132 -26.24 -1.92 4.82
CA GLY A 132 -26.72 -3.21 5.30
C GLY A 132 -26.77 -4.31 4.23
N ALA A 133 -26.42 -4.01 2.98
CA ALA A 133 -26.39 -4.99 1.90
C ALA A 133 -25.25 -6.02 2.06
N ILE A 134 -24.19 -5.69 2.77
CA ILE A 134 -23.06 -6.56 3.04
C ILE A 134 -23.16 -7.13 4.44
N SER A 135 -23.85 -8.24 4.60
CA SER A 135 -23.99 -8.95 5.87
C SER A 135 -22.92 -10.05 6.08
N ASN A 136 -22.20 -10.39 5.04
CA ASN A 136 -21.18 -11.44 5.06
C ASN A 136 -20.05 -11.08 4.08
N ARG A 137 -18.80 -11.43 4.42
CA ARG A 137 -17.62 -11.23 3.54
C ARG A 137 -17.72 -11.92 2.17
N LEU A 138 -18.59 -12.90 2.03
CA LEU A 138 -18.87 -13.56 0.75
C LEU A 138 -19.84 -12.78 -0.14
N HIS A 139 -20.53 -11.79 0.42
CA HIS A 139 -21.46 -10.92 -0.31
C HIS A 139 -20.72 -9.69 -0.78
N THR A 140 -19.96 -9.81 -1.86
CA THR A 140 -19.31 -8.66 -2.48
C THR A 140 -19.97 -8.33 -3.81
N PRO A 141 -20.31 -7.06 -4.08
CA PRO A 141 -20.93 -6.64 -5.34
C PRO A 141 -19.91 -6.49 -6.49
N PHE A 142 -18.64 -6.76 -6.25
CA PHE A 142 -17.61 -6.56 -7.27
C PHE A 142 -17.71 -7.60 -8.39
N ALA A 143 -17.89 -7.11 -9.62
CA ALA A 143 -17.60 -7.89 -10.79
C ALA A 143 -16.10 -8.16 -10.88
N PHE A 144 -15.73 -9.40 -11.16
CA PHE A 144 -14.32 -9.76 -11.37
C PHE A 144 -13.88 -9.33 -12.78
N PRO A 145 -12.99 -8.35 -12.92
CA PRO A 145 -12.52 -7.93 -14.22
C PRO A 145 -11.57 -8.97 -14.81
N LEU A 146 -11.88 -9.48 -15.99
CA LEU A 146 -11.00 -10.41 -16.71
C LEU A 146 -9.83 -9.67 -17.37
N ILE A 147 -10.12 -8.56 -18.06
CA ILE A 147 -9.12 -7.71 -18.73
C ILE A 147 -9.51 -6.26 -18.49
N ARG A 148 -8.54 -5.42 -18.19
CA ARG A 148 -8.70 -3.98 -18.09
C ARG A 148 -7.96 -3.27 -19.22
N PHE A 149 -8.47 -2.13 -19.64
CA PHE A 149 -7.84 -1.35 -20.70
C PHE A 149 -6.37 -0.99 -20.40
N ALA A 150 -6.02 -0.77 -19.13
CA ALA A 150 -4.63 -0.56 -18.73
C ALA A 150 -3.73 -1.77 -19.05
N ASP A 151 -4.25 -2.99 -18.92
CA ASP A 151 -3.49 -4.21 -19.25
C ASP A 151 -3.25 -4.29 -20.77
N VAL A 152 -4.26 -3.90 -21.57
CA VAL A 152 -4.10 -3.82 -23.03
C VAL A 152 -3.05 -2.79 -23.45
N LEU A 153 -3.03 -1.61 -22.80
CA LEU A 153 -2.02 -0.57 -23.06
C LEU A 153 -0.60 -1.06 -22.70
N LEU A 154 -0.46 -1.78 -21.59
CA LEU A 154 0.85 -2.33 -21.18
C LEU A 154 1.33 -3.42 -22.13
N MET A 155 0.45 -4.34 -22.53
CA MET A 155 0.78 -5.36 -23.55
C MET A 155 1.15 -4.72 -24.90
N LEU A 156 0.46 -3.66 -25.31
CA LEU A 156 0.79 -2.92 -26.53
C LEU A 156 2.15 -2.21 -26.41
N SER A 157 2.43 -1.61 -25.26
CA SER A 157 3.73 -1.00 -24.95
C SER A 157 4.86 -2.03 -25.06
N GLU A 158 4.67 -3.20 -24.45
CA GLU A 158 5.64 -4.30 -24.53
C GLU A 158 5.86 -4.75 -25.98
N ALA A 159 4.78 -4.95 -26.74
CA ALA A 159 4.88 -5.33 -28.15
C ALA A 159 5.63 -4.29 -29.00
N TYR A 160 5.42 -2.99 -28.76
CA TYR A 160 6.18 -1.95 -29.43
C TYR A 160 7.65 -1.96 -29.02
N ASN A 161 7.97 -2.22 -27.75
CA ASN A 161 9.33 -2.31 -27.28
C ASN A 161 10.07 -3.48 -27.97
N GLU A 162 9.46 -4.66 -28.02
CA GLU A 162 10.00 -5.83 -28.70
C GLU A 162 10.18 -5.62 -30.21
N ALA A 163 9.32 -4.79 -30.82
CA ALA A 163 9.44 -4.40 -32.22
C ALA A 163 10.47 -3.26 -32.47
N GLY A 164 11.19 -2.81 -31.45
CA GLY A 164 12.17 -1.71 -31.53
C GLY A 164 11.55 -0.33 -31.73
N GLN A 165 10.25 -0.16 -31.45
CA GLN A 165 9.51 1.10 -31.61
C GLN A 165 9.36 1.81 -30.25
N LEU A 166 10.49 2.18 -29.65
CA LEU A 166 10.56 2.67 -28.26
C LEU A 166 9.66 3.88 -27.98
N ASP A 167 9.61 4.86 -28.89
CA ASP A 167 8.75 6.06 -28.70
C ASP A 167 7.27 5.71 -28.58
N LYS A 168 6.81 4.71 -29.34
CA LYS A 168 5.43 4.23 -29.24
C LYS A 168 5.21 3.45 -27.94
N ALA A 169 6.18 2.63 -27.56
CA ALA A 169 6.13 1.88 -26.29
C ALA A 169 5.97 2.85 -25.10
N VAL A 170 6.81 3.86 -25.02
CA VAL A 170 6.77 4.90 -23.98
C VAL A 170 5.44 5.67 -24.01
N THR A 171 4.92 5.97 -25.20
CA THR A 171 3.63 6.66 -25.35
C THR A 171 2.50 5.87 -24.71
N GLU A 172 2.38 4.57 -25.00
CA GLU A 172 1.32 3.73 -24.45
C GLU A 172 1.49 3.51 -22.93
N PHE A 173 2.71 3.30 -22.49
CA PHE A 173 3.04 3.18 -21.06
C PHE A 173 2.66 4.43 -20.28
N ASN A 174 2.97 5.61 -20.81
CA ASN A 174 2.67 6.89 -20.17
C ASN A 174 1.17 7.17 -20.02
N LYS A 175 0.30 6.62 -20.87
CA LYS A 175 -1.16 6.71 -20.68
C LYS A 175 -1.59 6.07 -19.35
N VAL A 176 -0.96 4.94 -18.96
CA VAL A 176 -1.25 4.26 -17.70
C VAL A 176 -0.73 5.08 -16.51
N ARG A 177 0.43 5.72 -16.62
CA ARG A 177 1.00 6.61 -15.59
C ARG A 177 0.16 7.88 -15.42
N ALA A 178 -0.16 8.55 -16.54
CA ALA A 178 -0.93 9.79 -16.55
C ALA A 178 -2.30 9.66 -15.89
N ARG A 179 -2.96 8.51 -16.03
CA ARG A 179 -4.28 8.25 -15.42
C ARG A 179 -4.29 8.45 -13.90
N VAL A 180 -3.17 8.24 -13.24
CA VAL A 180 -3.02 8.33 -11.78
C VAL A 180 -2.16 9.52 -11.35
N GLY A 181 -1.84 10.42 -12.27
CA GLY A 181 -1.05 11.62 -11.99
C GLY A 181 0.44 11.36 -11.79
N MET A 182 0.95 10.19 -12.22
CA MET A 182 2.38 9.91 -12.20
C MET A 182 3.07 10.56 -13.40
N PRO A 183 4.28 11.10 -13.23
CA PRO A 183 5.05 11.66 -14.36
C PRO A 183 5.35 10.57 -15.38
N GLY A 184 5.30 10.92 -16.66
CA GLY A 184 5.62 10.00 -17.74
C GLY A 184 7.12 9.71 -17.82
N LEU A 185 7.50 8.55 -18.35
CA LEU A 185 8.88 8.29 -18.77
C LEU A 185 9.29 9.32 -19.82
N ASN A 186 10.55 9.68 -19.86
CA ASN A 186 11.14 10.70 -20.73
C ASN A 186 10.56 12.12 -20.54
N SER A 187 9.81 12.38 -19.45
CA SER A 187 9.23 13.70 -19.15
C SER A 187 9.92 14.42 -17.99
N GLY A 188 10.98 13.88 -17.44
CA GLY A 188 11.62 14.36 -16.23
C GLY A 188 13.15 14.21 -16.21
N PRO A 189 13.75 14.14 -15.01
CA PRO A 189 15.19 13.98 -14.82
C PRO A 189 15.78 12.74 -15.51
N ALA A 190 17.10 12.70 -15.65
CA ALA A 190 17.81 11.64 -16.38
C ALA A 190 17.49 10.19 -15.92
N TRP A 191 17.12 9.98 -14.67
CA TRP A 191 16.70 8.66 -14.16
C TRP A 191 15.32 8.18 -14.69
N MET A 192 14.55 9.06 -15.35
CA MET A 192 13.28 8.71 -16.04
C MET A 192 13.48 8.45 -17.53
N VAL A 193 14.70 8.52 -18.04
CA VAL A 193 15.01 8.29 -19.46
C VAL A 193 15.15 6.79 -19.70
N VAL A 194 14.47 6.29 -20.73
CA VAL A 194 14.51 4.91 -21.19
C VAL A 194 15.43 4.79 -22.42
#